data_8a2125f360d4e13a093025526c0a99c8
#
_entry.id   8a2125f360d4e13a093025526c0a99c8
#
_cell.length_a   1.000
_cell.length_b   1.000
_cell.length_c   1.000
_cell.angle_alpha   90.00
_cell.angle_beta   90.00
_cell.angle_gamma   90.00
#
_symmetry.space_group_name_H-M   'P 1'
#
loop_
_entity.id
_entity.type
_entity.pdbx_description
1 polymer ?
#
loop_
_entity_poly.entity_id
_entity_poly.type
_entity_poly.pdbx_seq_one_letter_code
_entity_poly.pdbx_strand_id
1 'polypeptide(L)'
;MTWGSLKSRIMQTLLLPILLIQGNMVRKQAIELPEAKGARKGLCGSGKDLSIIFLGDSSACGVGVDHLDDALSGRLLTLIKDEYSCDWSILAKSKLTTQDLIKIIQNEAHTKFDVAVICIGMNDITAGKHAESWILELSELRSLLTEKFYAKKMIFSGIPPVRHLKQISQPLHYVLSLKASVFENALQEFCVSHPNCHYVDINLPVNKQTMAKDGFHPNKVFYSTWAGRIRALL
;
A
#
# COMPACT_ATOMS: atom_id res chain seq x y z
N MET A 1 28.69 10.07 -8.13
CA MET A 1 28.10 9.07 -9.07
C MET A 1 28.94 7.82 -9.04
N THR A 2 28.46 6.76 -8.45
CA THR A 2 29.23 5.50 -8.35
C THR A 2 29.12 4.70 -9.65
N TRP A 3 30.18 4.00 -10.04
CA TRP A 3 30.25 3.15 -11.26
C TRP A 3 29.07 2.14 -11.35
N GLY A 4 28.52 1.71 -10.22
CA GLY A 4 27.35 0.84 -10.15
C GLY A 4 26.05 1.49 -10.66
N SER A 5 25.87 2.80 -10.47
CA SER A 5 24.68 3.51 -10.92
C SER A 5 24.65 3.72 -12.44
N LEU A 6 25.81 3.90 -13.07
CA LEU A 6 25.91 4.09 -14.51
C LEU A 6 25.66 2.78 -15.28
N LYS A 7 26.26 1.66 -14.82
CA LYS A 7 25.99 0.34 -15.42
C LYS A 7 24.53 -0.07 -15.30
N SER A 8 23.91 0.20 -14.16
CA SER A 8 22.46 -0.07 -13.94
C SER A 8 21.57 0.74 -14.87
N ARG A 9 21.88 2.02 -15.08
CA ARG A 9 21.13 2.89 -16.01
C ARG A 9 21.31 2.46 -17.46
N ILE A 10 22.51 2.15 -17.93
CA ILE A 10 22.77 1.67 -19.29
C ILE A 10 22.03 0.35 -19.52
N MET A 11 22.09 -0.58 -18.59
CA MET A 11 21.39 -1.86 -18.69
C MET A 11 19.86 -1.67 -18.73
N GLN A 12 19.31 -0.78 -17.92
CA GLN A 12 17.88 -0.46 -17.94
C GLN A 12 17.44 0.16 -19.28
N THR A 13 18.26 1.04 -19.85
CA THR A 13 17.96 1.67 -21.16
C THR A 13 17.99 0.63 -22.28
N LEU A 14 18.96 -0.27 -22.29
CA LEU A 14 19.07 -1.34 -23.31
C LEU A 14 17.94 -2.37 -23.19
N LEU A 15 17.45 -2.62 -21.96
CA LEU A 15 16.36 -3.54 -21.70
C LEU A 15 14.96 -2.90 -21.86
N LEU A 16 14.87 -1.57 -21.99
CA LEU A 16 13.60 -0.84 -22.00
C LEU A 16 12.56 -1.41 -22.98
N PRO A 17 12.89 -1.75 -24.25
CA PRO A 17 11.91 -2.34 -25.17
C PRO A 17 11.35 -3.67 -24.64
N ILE A 18 12.20 -4.53 -24.08
CA ILE A 18 11.82 -5.83 -23.53
C ILE A 18 10.94 -5.63 -22.29
N LEU A 19 11.31 -4.70 -21.41
CA LEU A 19 10.55 -4.39 -20.20
C LEU A 19 9.15 -3.87 -20.54
N LEU A 20 9.02 -3.01 -21.57
CA LEU A 20 7.73 -2.50 -22.03
C LEU A 20 6.84 -3.62 -22.60
N ILE A 21 7.42 -4.52 -23.41
CA ILE A 21 6.69 -5.68 -23.95
C ILE A 21 6.22 -6.58 -22.80
N GLN A 22 7.11 -6.95 -21.88
CA GLN A 22 6.77 -7.80 -20.75
C GLN A 22 5.75 -7.13 -19.82
N GLY A 23 5.89 -5.85 -19.54
CA GLY A 23 4.92 -5.08 -18.74
C GLY A 23 3.52 -5.08 -19.37
N ASN A 24 3.44 -4.91 -20.71
CA ASN A 24 2.19 -5.02 -21.44
C ASN A 24 1.60 -6.44 -21.41
N MET A 25 2.44 -7.47 -21.54
CA MET A 25 1.99 -8.85 -21.44
C MET A 25 1.42 -9.15 -20.06
N VAL A 26 2.10 -8.78 -18.99
CA VAL A 26 1.62 -8.95 -17.61
C VAL A 26 0.29 -8.25 -17.42
N ARG A 27 0.14 -7.00 -17.88
CA ARG A 27 -1.14 -6.25 -17.78
C ARG A 27 -2.28 -6.92 -18.55
N LYS A 28 -2.01 -7.45 -19.76
CA LYS A 28 -3.03 -8.14 -20.58
C LYS A 28 -3.43 -9.51 -20.02
N GLN A 29 -2.51 -10.20 -19.36
CA GLN A 29 -2.74 -11.52 -18.76
C GLN A 29 -3.25 -11.45 -17.34
N ALA A 30 -3.14 -10.29 -16.67
CA ALA A 30 -3.61 -10.11 -15.31
C ALA A 30 -5.12 -10.33 -15.23
N ILE A 31 -5.53 -11.20 -14.32
CA ILE A 31 -6.94 -11.37 -13.98
C ILE A 31 -7.36 -10.11 -13.21
N GLU A 32 -8.28 -9.33 -13.76
CA GLU A 32 -8.85 -8.21 -13.01
C GLU A 32 -9.78 -8.73 -11.93
N LEU A 33 -9.43 -8.44 -10.69
CA LEU A 33 -10.27 -8.71 -9.53
C LEU A 33 -11.04 -7.44 -9.15
N PRO A 34 -12.32 -7.56 -8.78
CA PRO A 34 -13.09 -6.41 -8.29
C PRO A 34 -12.59 -5.96 -6.91
N GLU A 35 -12.89 -4.73 -6.57
CA GLU A 35 -12.79 -4.24 -5.19
C GLU A 35 -13.80 -4.99 -4.31
N ALA A 36 -13.44 -5.23 -3.05
CA ALA A 36 -14.31 -5.92 -2.10
C ALA A 36 -15.60 -5.14 -1.85
N LYS A 37 -16.72 -5.86 -1.74
CA LYS A 37 -18.02 -5.29 -1.41
C LYS A 37 -18.10 -5.01 0.10
N GLY A 38 -18.93 -4.03 0.48
CA GLY A 38 -19.18 -3.70 1.87
C GLY A 38 -19.20 -2.20 2.14
N ALA A 39 -19.51 -1.84 3.38
CA ALA A 39 -19.50 -0.46 3.82
C ALA A 39 -18.08 0.10 3.81
N ARG A 40 -17.92 1.36 3.39
CA ARG A 40 -16.61 2.06 3.40
C ARG A 40 -16.46 3.03 4.58
N LYS A 41 -17.45 3.08 5.46
CA LYS A 41 -17.42 3.83 6.72
C LYS A 41 -18.43 3.25 7.69
N GLY A 42 -18.22 3.46 8.98
CA GLY A 42 -19.13 3.00 10.00
C GLY A 42 -18.58 3.10 11.41
N LEU A 43 -19.35 2.61 12.35
CA LEU A 43 -18.98 2.49 13.75
C LEU A 43 -18.91 1.01 14.12
N CYS A 44 -17.93 0.62 14.92
CA CYS A 44 -17.85 -0.75 15.43
C CYS A 44 -17.14 -0.80 16.78
N GLY A 45 -17.43 -1.87 17.51
CA GLY A 45 -16.76 -2.18 18.77
C GLY A 45 -17.26 -1.37 19.96
N SER A 46 -16.56 -1.53 21.08
CA SER A 46 -16.85 -0.87 22.36
C SER A 46 -15.52 -0.62 23.10
N GLY A 47 -15.47 0.40 23.95
CA GLY A 47 -14.27 0.72 24.71
C GLY A 47 -13.81 2.15 24.46
N LYS A 48 -12.50 2.37 24.29
CA LYS A 48 -11.93 3.71 24.07
C LYS A 48 -12.28 4.22 22.68
N ASP A 49 -12.64 5.49 22.59
CA ASP A 49 -12.88 6.12 21.28
C ASP A 49 -11.62 6.11 20.42
N LEU A 50 -11.77 5.72 19.17
CA LEU A 50 -10.70 5.70 18.18
C LEU A 50 -11.29 6.01 16.80
N SER A 51 -10.69 6.94 16.07
CA SER A 51 -11.06 7.20 14.69
C SER A 51 -9.95 6.79 13.72
N ILE A 52 -10.29 5.95 12.72
CA ILE A 52 -9.32 5.38 11.77
C ILE A 52 -9.75 5.66 10.33
N ILE A 53 -8.82 6.13 9.50
CA ILE A 53 -9.00 6.18 8.06
C ILE A 53 -8.02 5.21 7.36
N PHE A 54 -8.54 4.42 6.43
CA PHE A 54 -7.76 3.57 5.53
C PHE A 54 -7.63 4.27 4.18
N LEU A 55 -6.41 4.45 3.75
CA LEU A 55 -6.05 5.22 2.55
C LEU A 55 -5.23 4.35 1.60
N GLY A 56 -5.47 4.49 0.30
CA GLY A 56 -4.56 3.85 -0.65
C GLY A 56 -5.19 3.32 -1.92
N ASP A 57 -4.59 2.25 -2.42
CA ASP A 57 -4.92 1.64 -3.70
C ASP A 57 -5.77 0.36 -3.56
N SER A 58 -5.57 -0.59 -4.47
CA SER A 58 -6.30 -1.86 -4.51
C SER A 58 -6.24 -2.65 -3.20
N SER A 59 -5.12 -2.58 -2.48
CA SER A 59 -4.97 -3.29 -1.19
C SER A 59 -5.88 -2.70 -0.11
N ALA A 60 -6.01 -1.37 -0.07
CA ALA A 60 -6.94 -0.70 0.84
C ALA A 60 -8.42 -0.91 0.43
N CYS A 61 -8.68 -1.11 -0.87
CA CYS A 61 -10.00 -1.48 -1.40
C CYS A 61 -10.37 -2.94 -1.17
N GLY A 62 -9.48 -3.75 -0.62
CA GLY A 62 -9.71 -5.17 -0.37
C GLY A 62 -9.73 -6.03 -1.65
N VAL A 63 -9.05 -5.61 -2.72
CA VAL A 63 -8.91 -6.47 -3.90
C VAL A 63 -8.25 -7.79 -3.50
N GLY A 64 -8.85 -8.91 -3.92
CA GLY A 64 -8.40 -10.25 -3.58
C GLY A 64 -9.32 -11.01 -2.61
N VAL A 65 -10.32 -10.31 -2.05
CA VAL A 65 -11.41 -10.90 -1.24
C VAL A 65 -12.75 -10.37 -1.73
N ASP A 66 -13.84 -11.07 -1.40
CA ASP A 66 -15.19 -10.70 -1.88
C ASP A 66 -15.82 -9.59 -1.03
N HIS A 67 -15.50 -9.55 0.27
CA HIS A 67 -16.08 -8.61 1.23
C HIS A 67 -15.01 -7.88 2.04
N LEU A 68 -15.29 -6.61 2.36
CA LEU A 68 -14.40 -5.76 3.17
C LEU A 68 -14.14 -6.31 4.57
N ASP A 69 -15.04 -7.13 5.11
CA ASP A 69 -14.84 -7.85 6.38
C ASP A 69 -13.61 -8.78 6.35
N ASP A 70 -13.26 -9.29 5.16
CA ASP A 70 -12.10 -10.14 4.93
C ASP A 70 -10.86 -9.37 4.44
N ALA A 71 -11.01 -8.09 4.12
CA ALA A 71 -9.94 -7.18 3.74
C ALA A 71 -9.19 -6.63 4.95
N LEU A 72 -8.13 -5.85 4.71
CA LEU A 72 -7.29 -5.25 5.75
C LEU A 72 -8.10 -4.49 6.80
N SER A 73 -9.02 -3.63 6.37
CA SER A 73 -9.87 -2.82 7.24
C SER A 73 -10.74 -3.68 8.14
N GLY A 74 -11.53 -4.60 7.59
CA GLY A 74 -12.42 -5.47 8.36
C GLY A 74 -11.65 -6.39 9.32
N ARG A 75 -10.47 -6.88 8.89
CA ARG A 75 -9.61 -7.69 9.75
C ARG A 75 -9.03 -6.89 10.92
N LEU A 76 -8.58 -5.66 10.68
CA LEU A 76 -8.11 -4.80 11.76
C LEU A 76 -9.25 -4.46 12.73
N LEU A 77 -10.39 -4.01 12.22
CA LEU A 77 -11.57 -3.68 13.03
C LEU A 77 -12.02 -4.87 13.90
N THR A 78 -12.02 -6.08 13.34
CA THR A 78 -12.33 -7.31 14.09
C THR A 78 -11.36 -7.55 15.26
N LEU A 79 -10.05 -7.24 15.07
CA LEU A 79 -9.03 -7.44 16.10
C LEU A 79 -9.09 -6.40 17.24
N ILE A 80 -9.67 -5.22 16.99
CA ILE A 80 -9.66 -4.11 17.96
C ILE A 80 -11.04 -3.79 18.57
N LYS A 81 -12.13 -4.39 18.08
CA LYS A 81 -13.52 -4.08 18.46
C LYS A 81 -13.84 -4.23 19.95
N ASP A 82 -13.10 -5.06 20.66
CA ASP A 82 -13.32 -5.29 22.11
C ASP A 82 -12.53 -4.29 22.98
N GLU A 83 -11.60 -3.53 22.37
CA GLU A 83 -10.75 -2.54 23.03
C GLU A 83 -11.16 -1.11 22.69
N TYR A 84 -11.72 -0.91 21.48
CA TYR A 84 -12.03 0.40 20.91
C TYR A 84 -13.45 0.50 20.38
N SER A 85 -14.11 1.63 20.67
CA SER A 85 -15.26 2.15 19.94
C SER A 85 -14.73 2.92 18.75
N CYS A 86 -14.75 2.28 17.56
CA CYS A 86 -14.03 2.76 16.40
C CYS A 86 -14.97 3.42 15.38
N ASP A 87 -14.75 4.71 15.08
CA ASP A 87 -15.27 5.39 13.90
C ASP A 87 -14.27 5.20 12.77
N TRP A 88 -14.70 4.59 11.67
CA TRP A 88 -13.77 4.24 10.60
C TRP A 88 -14.28 4.61 9.21
N SER A 89 -13.33 4.89 8.31
CA SER A 89 -13.62 5.12 6.90
C SER A 89 -12.52 4.60 5.98
N ILE A 90 -12.87 4.35 4.72
CA ILE A 90 -11.96 3.93 3.65
C ILE A 90 -12.05 4.96 2.53
N LEU A 91 -10.94 5.63 2.26
CA LEU A 91 -10.75 6.52 1.12
C LEU A 91 -9.68 5.92 0.21
N ALA A 92 -10.10 5.04 -0.67
CA ALA A 92 -9.21 4.26 -1.52
C ALA A 92 -9.89 3.95 -2.87
N LYS A 93 -9.07 3.75 -3.88
CA LYS A 93 -9.50 3.31 -5.20
C LYS A 93 -8.39 2.51 -5.87
N SER A 94 -8.73 1.45 -6.55
CA SER A 94 -7.75 0.64 -7.30
C SER A 94 -6.96 1.46 -8.30
N LYS A 95 -5.69 1.10 -8.48
CA LYS A 95 -4.75 1.73 -9.42
C LYS A 95 -4.30 3.15 -9.05
N LEU A 96 -4.64 3.71 -7.89
CA LEU A 96 -4.14 5.02 -7.46
C LEU A 96 -2.62 5.00 -7.28
N THR A 97 -1.99 6.07 -7.77
CA THR A 97 -0.65 6.48 -7.36
C THR A 97 -0.74 7.38 -6.11
N THR A 98 0.41 7.65 -5.49
CA THR A 98 0.48 8.59 -4.35
C THR A 98 -0.05 9.97 -4.73
N GLN A 99 0.30 10.46 -5.93
CA GLN A 99 -0.17 11.76 -6.43
C GLN A 99 -1.68 11.80 -6.65
N ASP A 100 -2.28 10.67 -7.09
CA ASP A 100 -3.74 10.61 -7.24
C ASP A 100 -4.45 10.62 -5.88
N LEU A 101 -3.89 9.92 -4.89
CA LEU A 101 -4.40 9.95 -3.52
C LEU A 101 -4.33 11.35 -2.91
N ILE A 102 -3.23 12.08 -3.12
CA ILE A 102 -3.07 13.49 -2.71
C ILE A 102 -4.20 14.34 -3.28
N LYS A 103 -4.46 14.25 -4.59
CA LYS A 103 -5.54 15.01 -5.25
C LYS A 103 -6.92 14.68 -4.67
N ILE A 104 -7.17 13.41 -4.35
CA ILE A 104 -8.43 13.02 -3.72
C ILE A 104 -8.56 13.69 -2.34
N ILE A 105 -7.52 13.58 -1.49
CA ILE A 105 -7.54 14.15 -0.15
C ILE A 105 -7.66 15.68 -0.19
N GLN A 106 -7.06 16.35 -1.16
CA GLN A 106 -7.20 17.81 -1.35
C GLN A 106 -8.65 18.25 -1.54
N ASN A 107 -9.51 17.40 -2.10
CA ASN A 107 -10.93 17.69 -2.33
C ASN A 107 -11.86 17.22 -1.19
N GLU A 108 -11.35 16.46 -0.21
CA GLU A 108 -12.14 16.01 0.93
C GLU A 108 -12.38 17.15 1.94
N ALA A 109 -13.44 17.03 2.72
CA ALA A 109 -13.70 17.93 3.84
C ALA A 109 -12.68 17.70 4.98
N HIS A 110 -12.42 18.72 5.79
CA HIS A 110 -11.65 18.58 7.01
C HIS A 110 -12.37 17.61 7.98
N THR A 111 -11.70 16.55 8.35
CA THR A 111 -12.24 15.51 9.23
C THR A 111 -11.14 15.02 10.16
N LYS A 112 -11.47 14.77 11.43
CA LYS A 112 -10.47 14.34 12.41
C LYS A 112 -10.37 12.82 12.46
N PHE A 113 -9.15 12.31 12.33
CA PHE A 113 -8.80 10.91 12.56
C PHE A 113 -7.63 10.80 13.53
N ASP A 114 -7.68 9.82 14.44
CA ASP A 114 -6.56 9.54 15.34
C ASP A 114 -5.46 8.78 14.58
N VAL A 115 -5.85 7.87 13.70
CA VAL A 115 -4.94 7.00 12.94
C VAL A 115 -5.27 7.02 11.46
N ALA A 116 -4.26 7.20 10.62
CA ALA A 116 -4.32 6.94 9.19
C ALA A 116 -3.50 5.70 8.85
N VAL A 117 -4.11 4.71 8.20
CA VAL A 117 -3.44 3.50 7.66
C VAL A 117 -3.27 3.70 6.16
N ILE A 118 -2.03 3.72 5.67
CA ILE A 118 -1.70 4.06 4.30
C ILE A 118 -1.12 2.84 3.56
N CYS A 119 -1.76 2.47 2.43
CA CYS A 119 -1.38 1.35 1.57
C CYS A 119 -1.20 1.87 0.14
N ILE A 120 0.02 2.33 -0.21
CA ILE A 120 0.30 3.00 -1.48
C ILE A 120 1.77 2.77 -1.90
N GLY A 121 2.08 2.89 -3.19
CA GLY A 121 3.45 2.88 -3.70
C GLY A 121 3.70 1.87 -4.82
N MET A 122 2.98 0.75 -4.87
CA MET A 122 3.18 -0.24 -5.94
C MET A 122 2.84 0.32 -7.32
N ASN A 123 1.80 1.13 -7.42
CA ASN A 123 1.43 1.79 -8.68
C ASN A 123 2.43 2.87 -9.07
N ASP A 124 3.07 3.54 -8.13
CA ASP A 124 4.16 4.49 -8.37
C ASP A 124 5.38 3.79 -8.99
N ILE A 125 5.75 2.60 -8.47
CA ILE A 125 6.82 1.76 -9.00
C ILE A 125 6.52 1.35 -10.45
N THR A 126 5.30 0.84 -10.72
CA THR A 126 4.91 0.37 -12.05
C THR A 126 4.68 1.50 -13.04
N ALA A 127 4.36 2.70 -12.58
CA ALA A 127 4.33 3.93 -13.39
C ALA A 127 5.74 4.45 -13.73
N GLY A 128 6.79 3.84 -13.20
CA GLY A 128 8.18 4.19 -13.49
C GLY A 128 8.75 5.32 -12.63
N LYS A 129 8.04 5.76 -11.59
CA LYS A 129 8.48 6.83 -10.69
C LYS A 129 9.82 6.49 -10.04
N HIS A 130 10.60 7.51 -9.69
CA HIS A 130 11.81 7.40 -8.89
C HIS A 130 11.49 7.52 -7.40
N ALA A 131 12.23 6.83 -6.55
CA ALA A 131 11.98 6.82 -5.10
C ALA A 131 12.13 8.21 -4.47
N GLU A 132 13.08 9.01 -4.94
CA GLU A 132 13.30 10.38 -4.47
C GLU A 132 12.06 11.26 -4.71
N SER A 133 11.46 11.17 -5.91
CA SER A 133 10.22 11.91 -6.23
C SER A 133 9.03 11.39 -5.41
N TRP A 134 8.98 10.08 -5.16
CA TRP A 134 7.94 9.47 -4.36
C TRP A 134 8.00 9.92 -2.89
N ILE A 135 9.20 10.04 -2.31
CA ILE A 135 9.38 10.56 -0.93
C ILE A 135 8.90 12.01 -0.80
N LEU A 136 9.09 12.85 -1.83
CA LEU A 136 8.53 14.21 -1.83
C LEU A 136 6.99 14.17 -1.79
N GLU A 137 6.37 13.28 -2.56
CA GLU A 137 4.93 13.09 -2.52
C GLU A 137 4.44 12.51 -1.18
N LEU A 138 5.18 11.59 -0.55
CA LEU A 138 4.87 11.12 0.80
C LEU A 138 4.95 12.24 1.84
N SER A 139 5.89 13.17 1.67
CA SER A 139 6.00 14.35 2.53
C SER A 139 4.79 15.29 2.37
N GLU A 140 4.33 15.50 1.14
CA GLU A 140 3.09 16.24 0.85
C GLU A 140 1.87 15.52 1.43
N LEU A 141 1.75 14.22 1.20
CA LEU A 141 0.66 13.40 1.75
C LEU A 141 0.61 13.50 3.28
N ARG A 142 1.76 13.36 3.94
CA ARG A 142 1.88 13.51 5.40
C ARG A 142 1.39 14.87 5.87
N SER A 143 1.80 15.96 5.20
CA SER A 143 1.37 17.31 5.54
C SER A 143 -0.15 17.47 5.42
N LEU A 144 -0.74 17.00 4.31
CA LEU A 144 -2.18 17.00 4.11
C LEU A 144 -2.93 16.19 5.16
N LEU A 145 -2.43 15.02 5.52
CA LEU A 145 -3.05 14.18 6.56
C LEU A 145 -2.99 14.87 7.94
N THR A 146 -1.92 15.59 8.22
CA THR A 146 -1.79 16.36 9.46
C THR A 146 -2.71 17.57 9.48
N GLU A 147 -2.76 18.34 8.40
CA GLU A 147 -3.47 19.63 8.33
C GLU A 147 -4.97 19.46 8.12
N LYS A 148 -5.36 18.48 7.29
CA LYS A 148 -6.74 18.31 6.85
C LYS A 148 -7.49 17.23 7.62
N PHE A 149 -6.80 16.14 7.95
CA PHE A 149 -7.36 15.02 8.70
C PHE A 149 -6.92 15.00 10.16
N TYR A 150 -6.05 15.93 10.59
CA TYR A 150 -5.56 16.02 11.97
C TYR A 150 -4.99 14.69 12.48
N ALA A 151 -4.47 13.85 11.57
CA ALA A 151 -4.00 12.52 11.88
C ALA A 151 -2.81 12.57 12.83
N LYS A 152 -2.97 11.98 14.01
CA LYS A 152 -1.94 11.95 15.05
C LYS A 152 -0.90 10.88 14.79
N LYS A 153 -1.32 9.75 14.22
CA LYS A 153 -0.49 8.60 13.89
C LYS A 153 -0.76 8.17 12.45
N MET A 154 0.30 7.98 11.68
CA MET A 154 0.27 7.52 10.31
C MET A 154 1.00 6.20 10.21
N ILE A 155 0.33 5.14 9.79
CA ILE A 155 0.91 3.80 9.65
C ILE A 155 1.05 3.50 8.16
N PHE A 156 2.27 3.55 7.67
CA PHE A 156 2.61 3.25 6.29
C PHE A 156 2.92 1.77 6.13
N SER A 157 2.19 1.11 5.28
CA SER A 157 2.44 -0.26 4.90
C SER A 157 3.62 -0.33 3.92
N GLY A 158 4.49 -1.30 4.12
CA GLY A 158 5.62 -1.58 3.24
C GLY A 158 5.18 -1.89 1.80
N ILE A 159 6.14 -1.98 0.91
CA ILE A 159 5.91 -2.35 -0.50
C ILE A 159 5.66 -3.87 -0.59
N PRO A 160 4.66 -4.32 -1.36
CA PRO A 160 4.43 -5.75 -1.59
C PRO A 160 5.72 -6.47 -2.02
N PRO A 161 5.96 -7.70 -1.53
CA PRO A 161 7.22 -8.41 -1.76
C PRO A 161 7.34 -8.96 -3.18
N VAL A 162 7.56 -8.07 -4.17
CA VAL A 162 7.65 -8.34 -5.61
C VAL A 162 8.62 -9.47 -5.94
N ARG A 163 9.73 -9.59 -5.17
CA ARG A 163 10.73 -10.67 -5.35
C ARG A 163 10.15 -12.09 -5.25
N HIS A 164 9.00 -12.25 -4.65
CA HIS A 164 8.33 -13.54 -4.50
C HIS A 164 7.25 -13.81 -5.56
N LEU A 165 6.96 -12.84 -6.46
CA LEU A 165 5.97 -12.96 -7.52
C LEU A 165 6.54 -13.73 -8.72
N LYS A 166 6.45 -15.06 -8.69
CA LYS A 166 7.04 -15.96 -9.69
C LYS A 166 6.40 -15.85 -11.10
N GLN A 167 5.24 -15.26 -11.21
CA GLN A 167 4.51 -15.07 -12.48
C GLN A 167 5.06 -13.93 -13.34
N ILE A 168 5.97 -13.12 -12.82
CA ILE A 168 6.64 -12.06 -13.59
C ILE A 168 7.92 -12.63 -14.20
N SER A 169 8.05 -12.54 -15.53
CA SER A 169 9.22 -13.07 -16.25
C SER A 169 10.45 -12.18 -16.08
N GLN A 170 11.65 -12.78 -16.21
CA GLN A 170 12.90 -12.03 -16.32
C GLN A 170 13.00 -11.37 -17.71
N PRO A 171 13.60 -10.17 -17.83
CA PRO A 171 14.25 -9.36 -16.78
C PRO A 171 13.31 -8.43 -16.01
N LEU A 172 12.02 -8.32 -16.35
CA LEU A 172 11.08 -7.43 -15.68
C LEU A 172 10.98 -7.70 -14.18
N HIS A 173 10.93 -8.98 -13.77
CA HIS A 173 10.90 -9.38 -12.38
C HIS A 173 12.08 -8.80 -11.57
N TYR A 174 13.30 -8.92 -12.13
CA TYR A 174 14.51 -8.39 -11.48
C TYR A 174 14.44 -6.86 -11.31
N VAL A 175 14.07 -6.15 -12.39
CA VAL A 175 13.98 -4.68 -12.36
C VAL A 175 12.93 -4.19 -11.36
N LEU A 176 11.74 -4.81 -11.35
CA LEU A 176 10.67 -4.45 -10.40
C LEU A 176 11.06 -4.79 -8.96
N SER A 177 11.71 -5.94 -8.74
CA SER A 177 12.18 -6.32 -7.39
C SER A 177 13.23 -5.34 -6.85
N LEU A 178 14.16 -4.91 -7.70
CA LEU A 178 15.16 -3.91 -7.33
C LEU A 178 14.51 -2.55 -7.01
N LYS A 179 13.58 -2.09 -7.86
CA LYS A 179 12.83 -0.85 -7.60
C LYS A 179 12.03 -0.94 -6.31
N ALA A 180 11.31 -2.06 -6.09
CA ALA A 180 10.55 -2.27 -4.86
C ALA A 180 11.45 -2.19 -3.61
N SER A 181 12.65 -2.78 -3.65
CA SER A 181 13.60 -2.68 -2.54
C SER A 181 14.08 -1.25 -2.29
N VAL A 182 14.30 -0.46 -3.34
CA VAL A 182 14.70 0.96 -3.20
C VAL A 182 13.56 1.79 -2.56
N PHE A 183 12.33 1.58 -3.01
CA PHE A 183 11.14 2.24 -2.44
C PHE A 183 10.92 1.83 -0.98
N GLU A 184 11.09 0.54 -0.66
CA GLU A 184 10.95 0.00 0.68
C GLU A 184 11.94 0.64 1.66
N ASN A 185 13.23 0.70 1.29
CA ASN A 185 14.25 1.33 2.12
C ASN A 185 13.96 2.84 2.31
N ALA A 186 13.57 3.52 1.24
CA ALA A 186 13.23 4.95 1.31
C ALA A 186 12.02 5.20 2.21
N LEU A 187 10.99 4.32 2.18
CA LEU A 187 9.84 4.42 3.08
C LEU A 187 10.23 4.20 4.54
N GLN A 188 11.09 3.21 4.82
CA GLN A 188 11.58 2.96 6.17
C GLN A 188 12.34 4.17 6.73
N GLU A 189 13.26 4.75 5.94
CA GLU A 189 14.01 5.96 6.30
C GLU A 189 13.06 7.16 6.52
N PHE A 190 12.06 7.30 5.65
CA PHE A 190 11.02 8.32 5.79
C PHE A 190 10.27 8.18 7.12
N CYS A 191 9.83 6.98 7.47
CA CYS A 191 9.11 6.76 8.73
C CYS A 191 10.01 7.00 9.95
N VAL A 192 11.28 6.60 9.91
CA VAL A 192 12.23 6.85 11.00
C VAL A 192 12.47 8.36 11.22
N SER A 193 12.47 9.16 10.15
CA SER A 193 12.70 10.60 10.23
C SER A 193 11.47 11.42 10.66
N HIS A 194 10.29 10.80 10.79
CA HIS A 194 9.05 11.48 11.16
C HIS A 194 8.35 10.76 12.34
N PRO A 195 8.35 11.34 13.56
CA PRO A 195 7.89 10.65 14.78
C PRO A 195 6.43 10.17 14.75
N ASN A 196 5.57 10.81 13.95
CA ASN A 196 4.17 10.42 13.79
C ASN A 196 3.93 9.41 12.65
N CYS A 197 5.00 9.01 11.94
CA CYS A 197 4.96 8.00 10.89
C CYS A 197 5.54 6.68 11.40
N HIS A 198 4.79 5.60 11.22
CA HIS A 198 5.17 4.26 11.63
C HIS A 198 5.19 3.37 10.40
N TYR A 199 6.25 2.62 10.24
CA TYR A 199 6.36 1.62 9.19
C TYR A 199 5.82 0.27 9.67
N VAL A 200 5.03 -0.39 8.84
CA VAL A 200 4.62 -1.78 9.05
C VAL A 200 5.15 -2.66 7.93
N ASP A 201 6.00 -3.61 8.28
CA ASP A 201 6.53 -4.60 7.35
C ASP A 201 5.41 -5.54 6.87
N ILE A 202 5.27 -5.66 5.55
CA ILE A 202 4.36 -6.62 4.89
C ILE A 202 5.08 -7.68 4.09
N ASN A 203 6.36 -7.90 4.37
CA ASN A 203 7.14 -8.99 3.78
C ASN A 203 6.66 -10.34 4.35
N LEU A 204 5.54 -10.79 3.86
CA LEU A 204 4.88 -12.05 4.21
C LEU A 204 5.14 -13.10 3.13
N PRO A 205 5.03 -14.40 3.43
CA PRO A 205 5.15 -15.44 2.43
C PRO A 205 4.13 -15.24 1.30
N VAL A 206 4.60 -15.28 0.05
CA VAL A 206 3.78 -15.19 -1.17
C VAL A 206 3.64 -16.59 -1.76
N ASN A 207 2.46 -17.17 -1.61
CA ASN A 207 2.13 -18.51 -2.11
C ASN A 207 0.60 -18.64 -2.31
N LYS A 208 0.14 -19.80 -2.77
CA LYS A 208 -1.28 -20.07 -3.01
C LYS A 208 -2.18 -19.94 -1.78
N GLN A 209 -1.62 -20.04 -0.56
CA GLN A 209 -2.40 -19.92 0.69
C GLN A 209 -2.56 -18.47 1.13
N THR A 210 -1.73 -17.55 0.64
CA THR A 210 -1.70 -16.15 1.06
C THR A 210 -2.13 -15.16 -0.02
N MET A 211 -2.12 -15.58 -1.29
CA MET A 211 -2.49 -14.72 -2.42
C MET A 211 -3.84 -15.12 -3.00
N ALA A 212 -4.52 -14.13 -3.58
CA ALA A 212 -5.73 -14.33 -4.36
C ALA A 212 -5.44 -15.10 -5.67
N LYS A 213 -6.49 -15.43 -6.42
CA LYS A 213 -6.39 -16.23 -7.65
C LYS A 213 -5.55 -15.59 -8.77
N ASP A 214 -5.34 -14.29 -8.72
CA ASP A 214 -4.49 -13.56 -9.66
C ASP A 214 -3.00 -13.68 -9.32
N GLY A 215 -2.67 -14.15 -8.11
CA GLY A 215 -1.31 -14.31 -7.62
C GLY A 215 -0.59 -13.01 -7.26
N PHE A 216 -1.27 -11.84 -7.35
CA PHE A 216 -0.72 -10.52 -7.07
C PHE A 216 -1.31 -9.88 -5.82
N HIS A 217 -2.62 -10.00 -5.62
CA HIS A 217 -3.30 -9.37 -4.50
C HIS A 217 -3.36 -10.31 -3.30
N PRO A 218 -3.38 -9.74 -2.08
CA PRO A 218 -3.55 -10.50 -0.85
C PRO A 218 -4.89 -11.24 -0.83
N ASN A 219 -4.93 -12.42 -0.21
CA ASN A 219 -6.19 -13.03 0.20
C ASN A 219 -6.47 -12.75 1.70
N LYS A 220 -7.55 -13.30 2.21
CA LYS A 220 -7.96 -13.19 3.61
C LYS A 220 -6.86 -13.52 4.63
N VAL A 221 -6.04 -14.54 4.36
CA VAL A 221 -4.96 -14.97 5.27
C VAL A 221 -3.88 -13.90 5.36
N PHE A 222 -3.46 -13.38 4.21
CA PHE A 222 -2.48 -12.29 4.15
C PHE A 222 -3.02 -11.03 4.85
N TYR A 223 -4.25 -10.61 4.53
CA TYR A 223 -4.88 -9.46 5.18
C TYR A 223 -5.00 -9.62 6.70
N SER A 224 -5.32 -10.82 7.19
CA SER A 224 -5.39 -11.09 8.64
C SER A 224 -4.04 -10.93 9.33
N THR A 225 -2.97 -11.44 8.73
CA THR A 225 -1.62 -11.31 9.27
C THR A 225 -1.14 -9.85 9.23
N TRP A 226 -1.42 -9.15 8.14
CA TRP A 226 -1.11 -7.73 7.98
C TRP A 226 -1.85 -6.88 9.02
N ALA A 227 -3.15 -7.10 9.21
CA ALA A 227 -3.95 -6.44 10.25
C ALA A 227 -3.38 -6.65 11.66
N GLY A 228 -2.90 -7.86 11.98
CA GLY A 228 -2.24 -8.16 13.24
C GLY A 228 -0.98 -7.33 13.47
N ARG A 229 -0.18 -7.09 12.42
CA ARG A 229 1.01 -6.22 12.49
C ARG A 229 0.64 -4.74 12.71
N ILE A 230 -0.44 -4.26 12.06
CA ILE A 230 -0.94 -2.89 12.28
C ILE A 230 -1.49 -2.74 13.71
N ARG A 231 -2.24 -3.74 14.21
CA ARG A 231 -2.75 -3.71 15.60
C ARG A 231 -1.62 -3.49 16.61
N ALA A 232 -0.47 -4.10 16.44
CA ALA A 232 0.67 -3.95 17.34
C ALA A 232 1.23 -2.50 17.39
N LEU A 233 0.82 -1.64 16.47
CA LEU A 233 1.21 -0.23 16.41
C LEU A 233 0.10 0.71 16.94
N LEU A 234 -1.11 0.24 17.24
CA LEU A 234 -2.19 1.05 17.81
C LEU A 234 -1.97 1.26 19.29
#